data_d2eb64fd5a6f088e1797091d84a5ed91
#
_entry.id   d2eb64fd5a6f088e1797091d84a5ed91
#
_cell.length_a   1.000
_cell.length_b   1.000
_cell.length_c   1.000
_cell.angle_alpha   90.00
_cell.angle_beta   90.00
_cell.angle_gamma   90.00
#
_symmetry.space_group_name_H-M   'P 1'
#
loop_
_entity.id
_entity.type
_entity.pdbx_description
1 polymer ?
#
loop_
_entity_poly.entity_id
_entity_poly.type
_entity_poly.pdbx_seq_one_letter_code
_entity_poly.pdbx_strand_id
1 'polypeptide(L)'
;MKQEKNIDYFQIEGTPGGNQEWCTDFWMYLGGCGALAACDLSICLARNYGLKKCYPGDALNLTRKEYVDFSMKMKPYIHPRVGGVTKLSMFTDGCGQYLKDCGYGAEFETLDGDKPYEEAEKFVKKAIERNLPVIYLMLRHRDKEFKDLNWHWFCITGYKTEKEEVQQRQIKNSCIHTASIQANEMNKNKIKEGINLE
;
A
#
# COMPACT_ATOMS: atom_id res chain seq x y z
N MET A 1 -16.66 22.27 -5.05
CA MET A 1 -15.84 21.96 -6.25
C MET A 1 -15.55 20.47 -6.25
N LYS A 2 -15.70 19.79 -7.38
CA LYS A 2 -15.25 18.39 -7.50
C LYS A 2 -13.72 18.40 -7.45
N GLN A 3 -13.14 17.62 -6.55
CA GLN A 3 -11.71 17.36 -6.51
C GLN A 3 -11.49 15.89 -6.77
N GLU A 4 -10.63 15.56 -7.71
CA GLU A 4 -10.23 14.18 -8.00
C GLU A 4 -8.72 14.14 -8.17
N LYS A 5 -8.06 13.21 -7.52
CA LYS A 5 -6.62 13.00 -7.65
C LYS A 5 -6.30 11.52 -7.50
N ASN A 6 -5.45 11.02 -8.39
CA ASN A 6 -4.88 9.69 -8.37
C ASN A 6 -3.36 9.78 -8.33
N ILE A 7 -2.71 8.81 -7.71
CA ILE A 7 -1.26 8.65 -7.80
C ILE A 7 -0.87 8.07 -9.16
N ASP A 8 0.40 8.20 -9.52
CA ASP A 8 0.97 7.44 -10.64
C ASP A 8 1.17 5.98 -10.21
N TYR A 9 0.09 5.19 -10.36
CA TYR A 9 0.07 3.79 -9.98
C TYR A 9 0.46 2.90 -11.17
N PHE A 10 1.23 1.86 -10.89
CA PHE A 10 1.72 0.96 -11.93
C PHE A 10 0.65 -0.02 -12.40
N GLN A 11 0.90 -0.57 -13.59
CA GLN A 11 0.08 -1.64 -14.16
C GLN A 11 0.95 -2.86 -14.46
N ILE A 12 0.34 -4.03 -14.35
CA ILE A 12 0.95 -5.31 -14.68
C ILE A 12 0.09 -5.95 -15.78
N GLU A 13 0.59 -5.96 -17.00
CA GLU A 13 -0.14 -6.51 -18.16
C GLU A 13 -1.59 -5.98 -18.27
N GLY A 14 -1.76 -4.67 -18.04
CA GLY A 14 -3.04 -3.98 -18.10
C GLY A 14 -3.91 -4.06 -16.84
N THR A 15 -3.44 -4.74 -15.79
CA THR A 15 -4.11 -4.80 -14.48
C THR A 15 -3.47 -3.79 -13.53
N PRO A 16 -4.23 -2.89 -12.87
CA PRO A 16 -3.68 -1.98 -11.87
C PRO A 16 -3.21 -2.76 -10.63
N GLY A 17 -1.91 -2.62 -10.29
CA GLY A 17 -1.31 -3.30 -9.14
C GLY A 17 -1.22 -4.81 -9.28
N GLY A 18 -0.93 -5.47 -8.15
CA GLY A 18 -0.85 -6.92 -8.06
C GLY A 18 -2.19 -7.60 -7.78
N ASN A 19 -2.27 -8.90 -8.11
CA ASN A 19 -3.43 -9.72 -7.81
C ASN A 19 -3.00 -11.00 -7.08
N GLN A 20 -3.65 -11.27 -5.95
CA GLN A 20 -3.38 -12.44 -5.11
C GLN A 20 -3.65 -13.77 -5.83
N GLU A 21 -4.57 -13.80 -6.78
CA GLU A 21 -4.91 -14.98 -7.57
C GLU A 21 -3.77 -15.44 -8.48
N TRP A 22 -2.77 -14.59 -8.74
CA TRP A 22 -1.58 -14.98 -9.51
C TRP A 22 -0.59 -15.84 -8.72
N CYS A 23 -0.71 -15.84 -7.38
CA CYS A 23 0.20 -16.57 -6.52
C CYS A 23 -0.08 -18.07 -6.60
N THR A 24 0.95 -18.86 -6.90
CA THR A 24 0.90 -20.33 -6.92
C THR A 24 1.25 -20.93 -5.56
N ASP A 25 1.89 -20.17 -4.68
CA ASP A 25 2.15 -20.58 -3.30
C ASP A 25 0.85 -20.59 -2.49
N PHE A 26 0.56 -21.68 -1.83
CA PHE A 26 -0.69 -21.88 -1.09
C PHE A 26 -0.96 -20.78 -0.05
N TRP A 27 0.06 -20.40 0.73
CA TRP A 27 -0.12 -19.40 1.78
C TRP A 27 -0.27 -17.99 1.21
N MET A 28 0.46 -17.66 0.14
CA MET A 28 0.30 -16.38 -0.56
C MET A 28 -1.07 -16.28 -1.22
N TYR A 29 -1.55 -17.34 -1.84
CA TYR A 29 -2.89 -17.40 -2.41
C TYR A 29 -3.99 -17.24 -1.34
N LEU A 30 -3.84 -17.89 -0.17
CA LEU A 30 -4.87 -17.88 0.87
C LEU A 30 -4.88 -16.60 1.72
N GLY A 31 -3.72 -16.05 2.06
CA GLY A 31 -3.60 -14.96 3.04
C GLY A 31 -2.48 -13.97 2.75
N GLY A 32 -2.03 -13.87 1.50
CA GLY A 32 -0.91 -13.03 1.08
C GLY A 32 -1.23 -11.55 0.85
N CYS A 33 -2.49 -11.12 1.00
CA CYS A 33 -2.90 -9.74 0.66
C CYS A 33 -2.05 -8.66 1.32
N GLY A 34 -1.64 -8.84 2.59
CA GLY A 34 -0.75 -7.91 3.28
C GLY A 34 0.64 -7.84 2.64
N ALA A 35 1.21 -9.00 2.26
CA ALA A 35 2.51 -9.05 1.58
C ALA A 35 2.42 -8.42 0.18
N LEU A 36 1.33 -8.63 -0.55
CA LEU A 36 1.09 -8.03 -1.85
C LEU A 36 0.92 -6.51 -1.76
N ALA A 37 0.18 -6.01 -0.76
CA ALA A 37 0.06 -4.58 -0.52
C ALA A 37 1.44 -3.92 -0.21
N ALA A 38 2.35 -4.64 0.46
CA ALA A 38 3.71 -4.17 0.67
C ALA A 38 4.56 -4.24 -0.61
N CYS A 39 4.31 -5.21 -1.50
CA CYS A 39 4.92 -5.23 -2.83
C CYS A 39 4.49 -4.01 -3.64
N ASP A 40 3.19 -3.72 -3.67
CA ASP A 40 2.64 -2.58 -4.40
C ASP A 40 3.24 -1.27 -3.90
N LEU A 41 3.32 -1.09 -2.57
CA LEU A 41 3.98 0.05 -1.96
C LEU A 41 5.44 0.16 -2.38
N SER A 42 6.19 -0.94 -2.33
CA SER A 42 7.61 -0.98 -2.67
C SER A 42 7.86 -0.63 -4.14
N ILE A 43 7.00 -1.09 -5.05
CA ILE A 43 7.05 -0.73 -6.47
C ILE A 43 6.73 0.76 -6.66
N CYS A 44 5.72 1.29 -5.97
CA CYS A 44 5.43 2.74 -5.99
C CYS A 44 6.61 3.57 -5.47
N LEU A 45 7.29 3.13 -4.42
CA LEU A 45 8.48 3.81 -3.89
C LEU A 45 9.63 3.79 -4.90
N ALA A 46 9.87 2.67 -5.55
CA ALA A 46 10.90 2.56 -6.59
C ALA A 46 10.60 3.46 -7.78
N ARG A 47 9.33 3.49 -8.23
CA ARG A 47 8.86 4.25 -9.39
C ARG A 47 8.78 5.74 -9.12
N ASN A 48 8.06 6.13 -8.06
CA ASN A 48 7.67 7.53 -7.83
C ASN A 48 8.70 8.31 -7.02
N TYR A 49 9.55 7.61 -6.25
CA TYR A 49 10.54 8.21 -5.37
C TYR A 49 11.99 7.83 -5.71
N GLY A 50 12.19 7.02 -6.75
CA GLY A 50 13.53 6.59 -7.16
C GLY A 50 14.23 5.65 -6.16
N LEU A 51 13.50 5.04 -5.23
CA LEU A 51 14.04 4.10 -4.24
C LEU A 51 14.23 2.72 -4.87
N LYS A 52 15.12 2.63 -5.87
CA LYS A 52 15.28 1.48 -6.76
C LYS A 52 15.55 0.15 -6.04
N LYS A 53 16.17 0.17 -4.86
CA LYS A 53 16.43 -1.06 -4.09
C LYS A 53 15.16 -1.66 -3.47
N CYS A 54 14.05 -0.88 -3.35
CA CYS A 54 12.78 -1.40 -2.86
C CYS A 54 12.12 -2.38 -3.84
N TYR A 55 12.44 -2.26 -5.13
CA TYR A 55 12.03 -3.22 -6.15
C TYR A 55 13.21 -3.45 -7.10
N PRO A 56 13.74 -4.68 -7.17
CA PRO A 56 14.97 -4.95 -7.93
C PRO A 56 14.75 -5.12 -9.44
N GLY A 57 13.49 -5.11 -9.90
CA GLY A 57 13.11 -5.22 -11.30
C GLY A 57 12.86 -3.87 -11.98
N ASP A 58 12.36 -3.91 -13.20
CA ASP A 58 11.91 -2.71 -13.91
C ASP A 58 10.51 -2.31 -13.43
N ALA A 59 10.43 -1.25 -12.63
CA ALA A 59 9.16 -0.74 -12.08
C ALA A 59 8.25 -0.10 -13.15
N LEU A 60 8.71 0.05 -14.39
CA LEU A 60 7.93 0.61 -15.50
C LEU A 60 7.29 -0.48 -16.37
N ASN A 61 7.92 -1.67 -16.46
CA ASN A 61 7.50 -2.76 -17.33
C ASN A 61 7.47 -4.10 -16.56
N LEU A 62 6.51 -4.21 -15.62
CA LEU A 62 6.36 -5.42 -14.81
C LEU A 62 5.56 -6.49 -15.55
N THR A 63 6.02 -7.73 -15.43
CA THR A 63 5.25 -8.93 -15.77
C THR A 63 4.64 -9.56 -14.52
N ARG A 64 3.59 -10.35 -14.69
CA ARG A 64 2.98 -11.13 -13.59
C ARG A 64 3.99 -12.05 -12.91
N LYS A 65 4.85 -12.68 -13.71
CA LYS A 65 5.89 -13.57 -13.18
C LYS A 65 6.83 -12.83 -12.24
N GLU A 66 7.36 -11.69 -12.66
CA GLU A 66 8.26 -10.87 -11.84
C GLU A 66 7.59 -10.39 -10.56
N TYR A 67 6.31 -10.00 -10.64
CA TYR A 67 5.54 -9.61 -9.47
C TYR A 67 5.35 -10.76 -8.48
N VAL A 68 4.99 -11.95 -8.97
CA VAL A 68 4.85 -13.16 -8.13
C VAL A 68 6.20 -13.55 -7.51
N ASP A 69 7.28 -13.53 -8.27
CA ASP A 69 8.62 -13.79 -7.75
C ASP A 69 9.01 -12.76 -6.66
N PHE A 70 8.64 -11.50 -6.87
CA PHE A 70 8.86 -10.44 -5.87
C PHE A 70 8.02 -10.64 -4.61
N SER A 71 6.76 -11.05 -4.77
CA SER A 71 5.89 -11.35 -3.65
C SER A 71 6.43 -12.46 -2.75
N MET A 72 7.13 -13.44 -3.33
CA MET A 72 7.81 -14.50 -2.57
C MET A 72 9.01 -13.97 -1.77
N LYS A 73 9.66 -12.89 -2.22
CA LYS A 73 10.68 -12.19 -1.42
C LYS A 73 10.08 -11.40 -0.28
N MET A 74 8.87 -10.86 -0.45
CA MET A 74 8.13 -10.13 0.60
C MET A 74 7.52 -11.08 1.65
N LYS A 75 7.19 -12.32 1.28
CA LYS A 75 6.57 -13.32 2.15
C LYS A 75 7.22 -13.49 3.53
N PRO A 76 8.56 -13.56 3.69
CA PRO A 76 9.19 -13.69 5.01
C PRO A 76 9.07 -12.45 5.89
N TYR A 77 8.78 -11.28 5.36
CA TYR A 77 8.59 -10.04 6.13
C TYR A 77 7.15 -9.88 6.61
N ILE A 78 6.18 -10.24 5.77
CA ILE A 78 4.76 -10.19 6.09
C ILE A 78 4.18 -11.59 5.88
N HIS A 79 4.35 -12.43 6.90
CA HIS A 79 3.97 -13.84 6.82
C HIS A 79 2.47 -14.04 6.63
N PRO A 80 2.03 -14.65 5.52
CA PRO A 80 0.66 -15.15 5.38
C PRO A 80 0.37 -16.19 6.46
N ARG A 81 -0.84 -16.14 7.03
CA ARG A 81 -1.25 -17.06 8.11
C ARG A 81 -2.75 -17.29 8.10
N VAL A 82 -3.18 -18.32 8.79
CA VAL A 82 -4.61 -18.53 9.04
C VAL A 82 -5.18 -17.31 9.76
N GLY A 83 -6.28 -16.74 9.22
CA GLY A 83 -6.87 -15.49 9.71
C GLY A 83 -6.20 -14.22 9.18
N GLY A 84 -5.14 -14.34 8.38
CA GLY A 84 -4.48 -13.20 7.72
C GLY A 84 -3.61 -12.33 8.64
N VAL A 85 -3.11 -11.25 8.10
CA VAL A 85 -2.41 -10.17 8.82
C VAL A 85 -3.48 -9.21 9.34
N THR A 86 -3.78 -9.28 10.64
CA THR A 86 -4.96 -8.61 11.23
C THR A 86 -4.62 -7.38 12.05
N LYS A 87 -3.33 -7.08 12.23
CA LYS A 87 -2.87 -5.92 12.99
C LYS A 87 -2.00 -5.02 12.11
N LEU A 88 -2.18 -3.73 12.31
CA LEU A 88 -1.40 -2.72 11.61
C LEU A 88 0.10 -2.86 11.88
N SER A 89 0.49 -3.14 13.15
CA SER A 89 1.88 -3.37 13.52
C SER A 89 2.53 -4.55 12.76
N MET A 90 1.78 -5.61 12.49
CA MET A 90 2.33 -6.74 11.71
C MET A 90 2.74 -6.31 10.29
N PHE A 91 2.01 -5.37 9.71
CA PHE A 91 2.33 -4.81 8.41
C PHE A 91 3.49 -3.82 8.50
N THR A 92 3.40 -2.84 9.41
CA THR A 92 4.40 -1.77 9.52
C THR A 92 5.77 -2.32 9.95
N ASP A 93 5.81 -3.27 10.88
CA ASP A 93 7.06 -3.90 11.32
C ASP A 93 7.70 -4.71 10.19
N GLY A 94 6.91 -5.54 9.49
CA GLY A 94 7.41 -6.35 8.39
C GLY A 94 7.86 -5.52 7.19
N CYS A 95 7.04 -4.59 6.74
CA CYS A 95 7.37 -3.70 5.63
C CYS A 95 8.55 -2.77 5.99
N GLY A 96 8.58 -2.26 7.22
CA GLY A 96 9.68 -1.44 7.73
C GLY A 96 11.01 -2.20 7.77
N GLN A 97 11.00 -3.47 8.19
CA GLN A 97 12.19 -4.31 8.14
C GLN A 97 12.67 -4.55 6.70
N TYR A 98 11.74 -4.83 5.78
CA TYR A 98 12.08 -4.96 4.36
C TYR A 98 12.77 -3.70 3.81
N LEU A 99 12.18 -2.52 4.06
CA LEU A 99 12.75 -1.25 3.61
C LEU A 99 14.13 -0.98 4.22
N LYS A 100 14.32 -1.32 5.50
CA LYS A 100 15.61 -1.23 6.18
C LYS A 100 16.66 -2.15 5.54
N ASP A 101 16.30 -3.37 5.18
CA ASP A 101 17.19 -4.32 4.51
C ASP A 101 17.53 -3.86 3.08
N CYS A 102 16.64 -3.09 2.44
CA CYS A 102 16.93 -2.36 1.20
C CYS A 102 17.84 -1.13 1.39
N GLY A 103 18.18 -0.79 2.64
CA GLY A 103 19.03 0.36 2.98
C GLY A 103 18.27 1.69 3.11
N TYR A 104 16.96 1.66 3.27
CA TYR A 104 16.12 2.83 3.47
C TYR A 104 15.49 2.83 4.86
N GLY A 105 15.61 3.94 5.60
CA GLY A 105 14.81 4.19 6.78
C GLY A 105 13.38 4.56 6.39
N ALA A 106 12.38 4.00 7.08
CA ALA A 106 10.99 4.36 6.85
C ALA A 106 10.27 4.52 8.20
N GLU A 107 9.46 5.57 8.29
CA GLU A 107 8.52 5.75 9.38
C GLU A 107 7.10 5.67 8.79
N PHE A 108 6.23 4.94 9.47
CA PHE A 108 4.84 4.79 9.07
C PHE A 108 3.96 5.73 9.87
N GLU A 109 3.20 6.56 9.17
CA GLU A 109 2.05 7.23 9.76
C GLU A 109 0.87 6.27 9.73
N THR A 110 0.19 6.09 10.83
CA THR A 110 -0.91 5.13 10.96
C THR A 110 -2.17 5.82 11.45
N LEU A 111 -3.33 5.33 11.03
CA LEU A 111 -4.62 5.80 11.48
C LEU A 111 -5.51 4.60 11.80
N ASP A 112 -6.07 4.58 13.01
CA ASP A 112 -7.02 3.55 13.42
C ASP A 112 -8.43 3.82 12.86
N GLY A 113 -9.17 2.74 12.62
CA GLY A 113 -10.48 2.81 11.98
C GLY A 113 -11.63 3.34 12.82
N ASP A 114 -11.37 3.66 14.08
CA ASP A 114 -12.34 4.30 14.99
C ASP A 114 -12.29 5.84 14.90
N LYS A 115 -11.35 6.38 14.11
CA LYS A 115 -11.19 7.83 13.95
C LYS A 115 -12.31 8.46 13.13
N PRO A 116 -12.63 9.74 13.37
CA PRO A 116 -13.62 10.48 12.60
C PRO A 116 -13.31 10.47 11.10
N TYR A 117 -14.36 10.53 10.29
CA TYR A 117 -14.25 10.59 8.82
C TYR A 117 -13.31 11.70 8.35
N GLU A 118 -13.39 12.87 8.96
CA GLU A 118 -12.61 14.05 8.59
C GLU A 118 -11.10 13.82 8.80
N GLU A 119 -10.71 13.02 9.79
CA GLU A 119 -9.32 12.62 9.99
C GLU A 119 -8.88 11.62 8.93
N ALA A 120 -9.72 10.62 8.62
CA ALA A 120 -9.45 9.65 7.57
C ALA A 120 -9.34 10.32 6.20
N GLU A 121 -10.23 11.26 5.88
CA GLU A 121 -10.18 12.04 4.64
C GLU A 121 -8.87 12.83 4.51
N LYS A 122 -8.47 13.54 5.57
CA LYS A 122 -7.21 14.30 5.60
C LYS A 122 -6.00 13.39 5.43
N PHE A 123 -6.03 12.23 6.10
CA PHE A 123 -4.96 11.24 6.02
C PHE A 123 -4.78 10.72 4.60
N VAL A 124 -5.87 10.28 3.96
CA VAL A 124 -5.84 9.80 2.58
C VAL A 124 -5.39 10.90 1.61
N LYS A 125 -5.99 12.09 1.69
CA LYS A 125 -5.61 13.23 0.83
C LYS A 125 -4.13 13.56 0.96
N LYS A 126 -3.61 13.66 2.19
CA LYS A 126 -2.20 13.96 2.46
C LYS A 126 -1.25 12.95 1.77
N ALA A 127 -1.57 11.66 1.82
CA ALA A 127 -0.76 10.63 1.19
C ALA A 127 -0.83 10.71 -0.35
N ILE A 128 -2.04 10.79 -0.90
CA ILE A 128 -2.26 10.86 -2.35
C ILE A 128 -1.65 12.14 -2.96
N GLU A 129 -1.71 13.26 -2.27
CA GLU A 129 -1.06 14.49 -2.70
C GLU A 129 0.47 14.38 -2.76
N ARG A 130 1.04 13.49 -2.00
CA ARG A 130 2.47 13.13 -2.00
C ARG A 130 2.79 12.01 -2.98
N ASN A 131 1.86 11.59 -3.81
CA ASN A 131 2.01 10.47 -4.75
C ASN A 131 2.35 9.13 -4.08
N LEU A 132 1.79 8.90 -2.86
CA LEU A 132 1.93 7.68 -2.08
C LEU A 132 0.60 6.95 -1.97
N PRO A 133 0.55 5.62 -2.14
CA PRO A 133 -0.63 4.84 -1.85
C PRO A 133 -0.88 4.80 -0.33
N VAL A 134 -2.14 4.71 0.07
CA VAL A 134 -2.52 4.38 1.44
C VAL A 134 -2.81 2.89 1.51
N ILE A 135 -2.08 2.21 2.37
CA ILE A 135 -2.29 0.78 2.60
C ILE A 135 -3.42 0.61 3.62
N TYR A 136 -4.43 -0.11 3.21
CA TYR A 136 -5.70 -0.17 3.91
C TYR A 136 -6.04 -1.60 4.32
N LEU A 137 -6.37 -1.80 5.60
CA LEU A 137 -6.90 -3.06 6.12
C LEU A 137 -8.38 -2.91 6.40
N MET A 138 -9.20 -3.66 5.71
CA MET A 138 -10.62 -3.80 6.01
C MET A 138 -10.88 -5.12 6.75
N LEU A 139 -11.10 -5.05 8.06
CA LEU A 139 -11.43 -6.25 8.85
C LEU A 139 -12.91 -6.62 8.73
N ARG A 140 -13.79 -5.63 8.77
CA ARG A 140 -15.24 -5.82 8.64
C ARG A 140 -15.88 -4.59 8.02
N HIS A 141 -16.83 -4.81 7.14
CA HIS A 141 -17.70 -3.77 6.63
C HIS A 141 -19.16 -4.17 6.83
N ARG A 142 -20.03 -3.23 7.23
CA ARG A 142 -21.45 -3.50 7.48
C ARG A 142 -22.26 -3.57 6.20
N ASP A 143 -21.82 -2.88 5.16
CA ASP A 143 -22.45 -2.88 3.86
C ASP A 143 -22.10 -4.18 3.11
N LYS A 144 -23.13 -4.84 2.57
CA LYS A 144 -22.98 -6.10 1.83
C LYS A 144 -22.22 -5.93 0.53
N GLU A 145 -22.23 -4.74 -0.05
CA GLU A 145 -21.48 -4.40 -1.27
C GLU A 145 -19.96 -4.60 -1.10
N PHE A 146 -19.44 -4.38 0.12
CA PHE A 146 -18.02 -4.53 0.43
C PHE A 146 -17.67 -5.84 1.12
N LYS A 147 -18.59 -6.83 1.09
CA LYS A 147 -18.39 -8.11 1.79
C LYS A 147 -17.13 -8.85 1.34
N ASP A 148 -16.81 -8.79 0.05
CA ASP A 148 -15.66 -9.45 -0.55
C ASP A 148 -14.33 -8.79 -0.18
N LEU A 149 -14.36 -7.57 0.34
CA LEU A 149 -13.19 -6.86 0.85
C LEU A 149 -12.96 -7.08 2.36
N ASN A 150 -13.83 -7.81 3.05
CA ASN A 150 -13.62 -8.12 4.45
C ASN A 150 -12.36 -8.98 4.64
N TRP A 151 -11.61 -8.71 5.70
CA TRP A 151 -10.35 -9.38 6.01
C TRP A 151 -9.29 -9.21 4.91
N HIS A 152 -9.32 -8.05 4.22
CA HIS A 152 -8.46 -7.83 3.07
C HIS A 152 -7.60 -6.57 3.23
N TRP A 153 -6.36 -6.67 2.73
CA TRP A 153 -5.43 -5.56 2.55
C TRP A 153 -5.46 -5.11 1.10
N PHE A 154 -5.53 -3.80 0.88
CA PHE A 154 -5.44 -3.21 -0.46
C PHE A 154 -4.85 -1.80 -0.43
N CYS A 155 -4.55 -1.25 -1.58
CA CYS A 155 -4.02 0.09 -1.75
C CYS A 155 -5.12 1.07 -2.18
N ILE A 156 -5.26 2.18 -1.46
CA ILE A 156 -6.02 3.34 -1.94
C ILE A 156 -5.05 4.17 -2.78
N THR A 157 -5.39 4.35 -4.05
CA THR A 157 -4.53 5.00 -5.05
C THR A 157 -5.04 6.35 -5.52
N GLY A 158 -6.19 6.78 -4.98
CA GLY A 158 -6.78 8.07 -5.33
C GLY A 158 -7.98 8.41 -4.49
N TYR A 159 -8.49 9.62 -4.66
CA TYR A 159 -9.73 10.08 -4.07
C TYR A 159 -10.52 10.94 -5.04
N LYS A 160 -11.85 10.93 -4.86
CA LYS A 160 -12.76 11.83 -5.54
C LYS A 160 -13.74 12.39 -4.51
N THR A 161 -13.83 13.72 -4.42
CA THR A 161 -14.82 14.38 -3.57
C THR A 161 -16.03 14.76 -4.40
N GLU A 162 -17.18 14.18 -4.05
CA GLU A 162 -18.49 14.63 -4.53
C GLU A 162 -19.22 15.32 -3.38
N LYS A 163 -20.17 16.25 -3.69
CA LYS A 163 -20.88 16.99 -2.64
C LYS A 163 -21.40 16.08 -1.53
N GLU A 164 -21.09 16.44 -0.34
CA GLU A 164 -21.21 15.95 1.05
C GLU A 164 -22.13 14.80 1.45
N GLU A 165 -23.12 14.34 0.69
CA GLU A 165 -24.15 13.45 1.26
C GLU A 165 -23.91 11.93 1.10
N VAL A 166 -23.14 11.48 0.12
CA VAL A 166 -23.05 10.06 -0.23
C VAL A 166 -21.81 9.37 0.36
N GLN A 167 -20.68 10.06 0.43
CA GLN A 167 -19.41 9.45 0.91
C GLN A 167 -19.31 9.26 2.42
N GLN A 168 -20.02 10.05 3.23
CA GLN A 168 -20.04 9.86 4.68
C GLN A 168 -20.60 8.50 5.11
N ARG A 169 -21.42 7.85 4.29
CA ARG A 169 -21.96 6.51 4.57
C ARG A 169 -20.94 5.39 4.42
N GLN A 170 -20.01 5.50 3.49
CA GLN A 170 -19.10 4.38 3.15
C GLN A 170 -17.99 4.21 4.17
N ILE A 171 -17.44 5.29 4.69
CA ILE A 171 -16.34 5.24 5.67
C ILE A 171 -16.84 5.07 7.11
N LYS A 172 -18.00 5.64 7.47
CA LYS A 172 -18.59 5.50 8.83
C LYS A 172 -18.92 4.07 9.25
N ASN A 173 -18.99 3.13 8.33
CA ASN A 173 -19.40 1.75 8.60
C ASN A 173 -18.25 0.74 8.60
N SER A 174 -17.00 1.16 8.44
CA SER A 174 -15.85 0.28 8.38
C SER A 174 -14.98 0.39 9.63
N CYS A 175 -14.57 -0.75 10.18
CA CYS A 175 -13.42 -0.80 11.10
C CYS A 175 -12.16 -0.70 10.24
N ILE A 176 -11.58 0.48 10.16
CA ILE A 176 -10.52 0.85 9.25
C ILE A 176 -9.23 0.93 10.03
N HIS A 177 -8.19 0.24 9.54
CA HIS A 177 -6.83 0.52 9.95
C HIS A 177 -6.03 0.88 8.70
N THR A 178 -5.47 2.07 8.67
CA THR A 178 -4.68 2.53 7.53
C THR A 178 -3.24 2.78 7.92
N ALA A 179 -2.33 2.44 7.03
CA ALA A 179 -0.94 2.81 7.13
C ALA A 179 -0.52 3.61 5.89
N SER A 180 0.13 4.74 6.10
CA SER A 180 0.88 5.41 5.05
C SER A 180 2.32 5.62 5.50
N ILE A 181 3.24 5.65 4.57
CA ILE A 181 4.61 6.03 4.87
C ILE A 181 4.66 7.54 5.03
N GLN A 182 5.14 8.02 6.19
CA GLN A 182 5.78 9.32 6.20
C GLN A 182 7.12 9.16 5.47
N ALA A 183 7.18 9.65 4.24
CA ALA A 183 8.47 10.08 3.76
C ALA A 183 8.81 11.32 4.60
N ASN A 184 9.27 11.14 5.82
CA ASN A 184 10.09 12.15 6.45
C ASN A 184 11.14 12.51 5.41
N GLU A 185 11.54 13.78 5.35
CA GLU A 185 12.60 14.20 4.46
C GLU A 185 13.74 13.18 4.52
N MET A 186 13.51 12.06 3.83
CA MET A 186 14.51 11.03 3.65
C MET A 186 15.59 11.73 2.87
N ASN A 187 16.41 12.38 3.69
CA ASN A 187 17.68 12.96 3.38
C ASN A 187 17.80 13.38 1.90
N LYS A 188 17.21 14.53 1.54
CA LYS A 188 17.41 15.17 0.22
C LYS A 188 18.90 15.23 -0.13
N ASN A 189 19.77 15.14 0.87
CA ASN A 189 21.23 15.09 0.70
C ASN A 189 21.72 13.71 0.21
N LYS A 190 21.11 12.59 0.64
CA LYS A 190 21.47 11.26 0.10
C LYS A 190 20.90 10.97 -1.28
N ILE A 191 19.80 11.64 -1.67
CA ILE A 191 19.29 11.57 -3.04
C ILE A 191 20.21 12.32 -4.01
N LYS A 192 20.88 13.40 -3.56
CA LYS A 192 21.87 14.11 -4.36
C LYS A 192 23.18 13.34 -4.51
N GLU A 193 23.58 12.54 -3.53
CA GLU A 193 24.79 11.70 -3.63
C GLU A 193 24.59 10.45 -4.50
N GLY A 194 23.34 10.00 -4.73
CA GLY A 194 23.03 8.90 -5.67
C GLY A 194 22.92 9.32 -7.14
N ILE A 195 23.02 10.63 -7.44
CA ILE A 195 22.96 11.18 -8.82
C ILE A 195 24.37 11.48 -9.39
N ASN A 196 25.42 11.44 -8.55
CA ASN A 196 26.81 11.63 -8.97
C ASN A 196 27.62 10.34 -8.85
N LEU A 197 27.29 9.34 -9.62
CA LEU A 197 28.23 8.25 -9.99
C LEU A 197 27.91 7.85 -11.42
N GLU A 198 28.71 8.46 -12.30
CA GLU A 198 29.13 8.08 -13.67
C GLU A 198 28.29 7.01 -14.41
#